data_a31d5f3f8d20978246313d13218ba87d
#
_entry.id   a31d5f3f8d20978246313d13218ba87d
#
_cell.length_a   1.000
_cell.length_b   1.000
_cell.length_c   1.000
_cell.angle_alpha   90.00
_cell.angle_beta   90.00
_cell.angle_gamma   90.00
#
_symmetry.space_group_name_H-M   'P 1'
#
loop_
_entity.id
_entity.type
_entity.pdbx_description
1 polymer ?
#
loop_
_entity_poly.entity_id
_entity_poly.type
_entity_poly.pdbx_seq_one_letter_code
_entity_poly.pdbx_strand_id
1 'polypeptide(L)'
;ANRKEKESMTDEKVFNMDFTRVYPLLTAKAEKKGRAAAEVDEIICWFTGYSRGALHQLLKNPITYKEFLEQAPSLNPNRERITGVVCKVRVEAIEDPLMRDIRRLDKLIDELAKGKAMDKIIRN
;
A
#
# COMPACT_ATOMS: atom_id res chain seq x y z
N ALA A 1 -1.19 -16.70 24.55
CA ALA A 1 -1.87 -15.53 24.02
C ALA A 1 -3.07 -15.93 23.20
N ASN A 2 -4.15 -15.17 23.31
CA ASN A 2 -5.32 -15.45 22.51
C ASN A 2 -5.15 -14.88 21.09
N ARG A 3 -6.01 -15.32 20.20
CA ARG A 3 -5.96 -14.93 18.78
C ARG A 3 -6.08 -13.41 18.59
N LYS A 4 -6.91 -12.76 19.39
CA LYS A 4 -7.17 -11.33 19.28
C LYS A 4 -5.92 -10.50 19.60
N GLU A 5 -5.19 -10.86 20.65
CA GLU A 5 -3.94 -10.21 21.00
C GLU A 5 -2.91 -10.36 19.89
N LYS A 6 -2.86 -11.55 19.28
CA LYS A 6 -1.94 -11.85 18.20
C LYS A 6 -2.23 -11.00 16.97
N GLU A 7 -3.51 -10.81 16.65
CA GLU A 7 -3.93 -9.96 15.52
C GLU A 7 -3.59 -8.50 15.78
N SER A 8 -3.84 -8.00 17.00
CA SER A 8 -3.50 -6.64 17.41
C SER A 8 -2.00 -6.37 17.29
N MET A 9 -1.17 -7.30 17.78
CA MET A 9 0.28 -7.21 17.66
C MET A 9 0.73 -7.20 16.21
N THR A 10 0.03 -7.96 15.36
CA THR A 10 0.34 -8.01 13.92
C THR A 10 0.06 -6.66 13.26
N ASP A 11 -1.04 -6.01 13.60
CA ASP A 11 -1.38 -4.70 13.07
C ASP A 11 -0.36 -3.65 13.48
N GLU A 12 0.00 -3.59 14.77
CA GLU A 12 1.03 -2.68 15.26
C GLU A 12 2.37 -2.92 14.57
N LYS A 13 2.70 -4.18 14.35
CA LYS A 13 3.95 -4.55 13.68
C LYS A 13 3.96 -4.01 12.25
N VAL A 14 2.84 -4.10 11.55
CA VAL A 14 2.72 -3.57 10.19
C VAL A 14 2.82 -2.05 10.20
N PHE A 15 2.15 -1.37 11.13
CA PHE A 15 2.19 0.09 11.25
C PHE A 15 3.62 0.59 11.46
N ASN A 16 4.44 -0.15 12.19
CA ASN A 16 5.80 0.23 12.54
C ASN A 16 6.85 -0.28 11.57
N MET A 17 6.45 -0.97 10.49
CA MET A 17 7.39 -1.42 9.47
C MET A 17 8.02 -0.20 8.79
N ASP A 18 9.32 -0.27 8.56
CA ASP A 18 10.04 0.76 7.82
C ASP A 18 9.59 0.71 6.35
N PHE A 19 8.96 1.77 5.88
CA PHE A 19 8.44 1.81 4.52
C PHE A 19 9.56 1.74 3.47
N THR A 20 10.78 2.17 3.83
CA THR A 20 11.92 2.04 2.94
C THR A 20 12.29 0.59 2.68
N ARG A 21 11.83 -0.33 3.53
CA ARG A 21 11.99 -1.78 3.34
C ARG A 21 10.76 -2.42 2.72
N VAL A 22 9.59 -1.81 2.89
CA VAL A 22 8.35 -2.28 2.27
C VAL A 22 8.37 -1.99 0.78
N TYR A 23 8.80 -0.81 0.39
CA TYR A 23 8.82 -0.39 -1.02
C TYR A 23 9.55 -1.37 -1.94
N PRO A 24 10.77 -1.84 -1.60
CA PRO A 24 11.45 -2.84 -2.43
C PRO A 24 10.68 -4.15 -2.57
N LEU A 25 9.90 -4.53 -1.55
CA LEU A 25 9.06 -5.72 -1.63
C LEU A 25 7.92 -5.53 -2.61
N LEU A 26 7.34 -4.33 -2.65
CA LEU A 26 6.26 -4.00 -3.59
C LEU A 26 6.80 -4.00 -5.02
N THR A 27 7.94 -3.37 -5.26
CA THR A 27 8.54 -3.34 -6.60
C THR A 27 8.97 -4.74 -7.03
N ALA A 28 9.54 -5.53 -6.13
CA ALA A 28 9.95 -6.90 -6.44
C ALA A 28 8.76 -7.77 -6.83
N LYS A 29 7.63 -7.61 -6.13
CA LYS A 29 6.41 -8.35 -6.43
C LYS A 29 5.92 -8.06 -7.84
N ALA A 30 5.97 -6.80 -8.25
CA ALA A 30 5.56 -6.36 -9.58
C ALA A 30 6.56 -6.83 -10.65
N GLU A 31 7.85 -6.62 -10.41
CA GLU A 31 8.90 -6.98 -11.37
C GLU A 31 8.96 -8.46 -11.63
N LYS A 32 8.72 -9.28 -10.62
CA LYS A 32 8.66 -10.73 -10.73
C LYS A 32 7.60 -11.18 -11.75
N LYS A 33 6.57 -10.37 -11.93
CA LYS A 33 5.47 -10.64 -12.87
C LYS A 33 5.59 -9.83 -14.16
N GLY A 34 6.74 -9.23 -14.42
CA GLY A 34 6.99 -8.48 -15.64
C GLY A 34 6.48 -7.06 -15.65
N ARG A 35 6.08 -6.51 -14.50
CA ARG A 35 5.64 -5.11 -14.41
C ARG A 35 6.82 -4.23 -13.98
N ALA A 36 6.73 -2.94 -14.25
CA ALA A 36 7.82 -2.01 -13.97
C ALA A 36 7.68 -1.34 -12.60
N ALA A 37 8.83 -1.04 -11.96
CA ALA A 37 8.82 -0.28 -10.72
C ALA A 37 8.15 1.09 -10.90
N ALA A 38 8.25 1.69 -12.08
CA ALA A 38 7.58 2.95 -12.39
C ALA A 38 6.06 2.85 -12.25
N GLU A 39 5.49 1.69 -12.54
CA GLU A 39 4.05 1.46 -12.36
C GLU A 39 3.68 1.39 -10.88
N VAL A 40 4.56 0.81 -10.05
CA VAL A 40 4.39 0.81 -8.59
C VAL A 40 4.41 2.25 -8.07
N ASP A 41 5.36 3.05 -8.53
CA ASP A 41 5.46 4.46 -8.14
C ASP A 41 4.20 5.22 -8.52
N GLU A 42 3.66 4.99 -9.71
CA GLU A 42 2.43 5.65 -10.16
C GLU A 42 1.26 5.32 -9.23
N ILE A 43 1.14 4.06 -8.84
CA ILE A 43 0.08 3.62 -7.92
C ILE A 43 0.23 4.31 -6.56
N ILE A 44 1.44 4.31 -6.02
CA ILE A 44 1.71 4.93 -4.71
C ILE A 44 1.42 6.43 -4.75
N CYS A 45 1.87 7.11 -5.80
CA CYS A 45 1.65 8.55 -5.96
C CYS A 45 0.16 8.88 -6.11
N TRP A 46 -0.57 8.08 -6.87
CA TRP A 46 -2.01 8.24 -7.00
C TRP A 46 -2.71 8.10 -5.63
N PHE A 47 -2.29 7.09 -4.86
CA PHE A 47 -2.92 6.78 -3.57
C PHE A 47 -2.67 7.87 -2.52
N THR A 48 -1.44 8.39 -2.48
CA THR A 48 -0.98 9.26 -1.39
C THR A 48 -0.95 10.73 -1.72
N GLY A 49 -0.89 11.08 -2.99
CA GLY A 49 -0.70 12.47 -3.40
C GLY A 49 0.76 12.92 -3.40
N TYR A 50 1.71 12.05 -3.02
CA TYR A 50 3.13 12.37 -3.17
C TYR A 50 3.49 12.47 -4.64
N SER A 51 4.38 13.40 -4.99
CA SER A 51 5.01 13.36 -6.30
C SER A 51 6.05 12.24 -6.30
N ARG A 52 6.46 11.81 -7.49
CA ARG A 52 7.51 10.79 -7.60
C ARG A 52 8.80 11.25 -6.92
N GLY A 53 9.16 12.52 -7.09
CA GLY A 53 10.34 13.08 -6.43
C GLY A 53 10.23 13.07 -4.92
N ALA A 54 9.08 13.44 -4.38
CA ALA A 54 8.84 13.41 -2.93
C ALA A 54 8.88 11.98 -2.39
N LEU A 55 8.29 11.04 -3.11
CA LEU A 55 8.33 9.63 -2.73
C LEU A 55 9.78 9.13 -2.61
N HIS A 56 10.59 9.38 -3.63
CA HIS A 56 11.97 8.92 -3.63
C HIS A 56 12.83 9.64 -2.60
N GLN A 57 12.49 10.88 -2.28
CA GLN A 57 13.17 11.62 -1.21
C GLN A 57 12.87 11.00 0.16
N LEU A 58 11.62 10.61 0.40
CA LEU A 58 11.23 9.93 1.63
C LEU A 58 11.93 8.60 1.82
N LEU A 59 12.20 7.89 0.72
CA LEU A 59 12.83 6.57 0.77
C LEU A 59 14.31 6.63 1.16
N LYS A 60 14.90 7.81 1.29
CA LYS A 60 16.29 7.98 1.69
C LYS A 60 16.52 7.87 3.19
N ASN A 61 15.45 7.99 3.99
CA ASN A 61 15.55 7.93 5.45
C ASN A 61 14.44 7.01 5.98
N PRO A 62 14.69 6.30 7.10
CA PRO A 62 13.66 5.44 7.68
C PRO A 62 12.38 6.22 7.99
N ILE A 63 11.24 5.63 7.65
CA ILE A 63 9.92 6.18 7.96
C ILE A 63 8.97 4.99 8.14
N THR A 64 8.16 5.01 9.20
CA THR A 64 7.22 3.92 9.39
C THR A 64 6.09 3.97 8.36
N TYR A 65 5.47 2.83 8.09
CA TYR A 65 4.33 2.76 7.18
C TYR A 65 3.23 3.71 7.65
N LYS A 66 2.98 3.73 8.95
CA LYS A 66 2.02 4.65 9.58
C LYS A 66 2.34 6.11 9.26
N GLU A 67 3.59 6.52 9.52
CA GLU A 67 4.02 7.89 9.25
C GLU A 67 3.92 8.24 7.76
N PHE A 68 4.30 7.31 6.91
CA PHE A 68 4.25 7.49 5.47
C PHE A 68 2.83 7.85 5.02
N LEU A 69 1.83 7.13 5.53
CA LEU A 69 0.43 7.39 5.18
C LEU A 69 -0.14 8.62 5.90
N GLU A 70 0.24 8.84 7.14
CA GLU A 70 -0.23 10.01 7.89
C GLU A 70 0.31 11.31 7.35
N GLN A 71 1.51 11.30 6.77
CA GLN A 71 2.12 12.48 6.17
C GLN A 71 1.75 12.65 4.70
N ALA A 72 0.95 11.75 4.14
CA ALA A 72 0.55 11.82 2.74
C ALA A 72 -0.13 13.18 2.46
N PRO A 73 0.31 13.89 1.40
CA PRO A 73 -0.24 15.23 1.11
C PRO A 73 -1.74 15.21 0.82
N SER A 74 -2.23 14.17 0.15
CA SER A 74 -3.63 14.10 -0.25
C SER A 74 -4.01 12.67 -0.57
N LEU A 75 -4.44 11.92 0.48
CA LEU A 75 -4.96 10.57 0.25
C LEU A 75 -6.13 10.65 -0.71
N ASN A 76 -6.06 9.84 -1.77
CA ASN A 76 -7.07 9.91 -2.84
C ASN A 76 -8.42 9.40 -2.32
N PRO A 77 -9.50 10.21 -2.40
CA PRO A 77 -10.81 9.77 -1.93
C PRO A 77 -11.36 8.58 -2.73
N ASN A 78 -10.93 8.42 -3.98
CA ASN A 78 -11.34 7.29 -4.80
C ASN A 78 -10.75 5.96 -4.34
N ARG A 79 -9.82 5.99 -3.36
CA ARG A 79 -9.31 4.74 -2.77
C ARG A 79 -10.43 3.94 -2.09
N GLU A 80 -11.53 4.58 -1.76
CA GLU A 80 -12.70 3.90 -1.21
C GLU A 80 -13.37 2.94 -2.20
N ARG A 81 -13.08 3.10 -3.49
CA ARG A 81 -13.57 2.19 -4.53
C ARG A 81 -12.76 0.91 -4.62
N ILE A 82 -11.65 0.82 -3.86
CA ILE A 82 -10.82 -0.38 -3.83
C ILE A 82 -11.51 -1.39 -2.93
N THR A 83 -11.93 -2.52 -3.51
CA THR A 83 -12.64 -3.58 -2.81
C THR A 83 -12.06 -4.94 -3.16
N GLY A 84 -12.48 -5.96 -2.44
CA GLY A 84 -12.09 -7.32 -2.71
C GLY A 84 -11.10 -7.87 -1.68
N VAL A 85 -10.51 -9.01 -2.01
CA VAL A 85 -9.66 -9.76 -1.08
C VAL A 85 -8.18 -9.59 -1.45
N VAL A 86 -7.34 -9.34 -0.45
CA VAL A 86 -5.89 -9.34 -0.57
C VAL A 86 -5.32 -9.94 0.70
N CYS A 87 -4.32 -10.81 0.59
CA CYS A 87 -3.72 -11.48 1.75
C CYS A 87 -4.77 -12.16 2.62
N LYS A 88 -5.77 -12.78 1.99
CA LYS A 88 -6.88 -13.51 2.63
C LYS A 88 -7.82 -12.63 3.46
N VAL A 89 -7.74 -11.32 3.28
CA VAL A 89 -8.58 -10.35 4.02
C VAL A 89 -9.41 -9.55 3.03
N ARG A 90 -10.69 -9.36 3.35
CA ARG A 90 -11.57 -8.50 2.56
C ARG A 90 -11.36 -7.07 2.98
N VAL A 91 -10.88 -6.25 2.06
CA VAL A 91 -10.45 -4.88 2.32
C VAL A 91 -11.57 -4.04 2.95
N GLU A 92 -12.76 -4.07 2.36
CA GLU A 92 -13.87 -3.26 2.84
C GLU A 92 -14.42 -3.67 4.21
N ALA A 93 -13.99 -4.84 4.72
CA ALA A 93 -14.40 -5.32 6.05
C ALA A 93 -13.42 -4.92 7.15
N ILE A 94 -12.30 -4.31 6.81
CA ILE A 94 -11.29 -3.91 7.80
C ILE A 94 -11.79 -2.65 8.52
N GLU A 95 -11.91 -2.73 9.85
CA GLU A 95 -12.45 -1.62 10.64
C GLU A 95 -11.45 -0.49 10.88
N ASP A 96 -10.19 -0.82 11.13
CA ASP A 96 -9.16 0.20 11.37
C ASP A 96 -8.85 0.95 10.09
N PRO A 97 -9.03 2.29 10.05
CA PRO A 97 -8.83 3.07 8.82
C PRO A 97 -7.40 2.99 8.26
N LEU A 98 -6.40 2.98 9.14
CA LEU A 98 -5.01 2.91 8.71
C LEU A 98 -4.69 1.55 8.11
N MET A 99 -5.09 0.47 8.78
CA MET A 99 -4.90 -0.88 8.25
C MET A 99 -5.66 -1.05 6.95
N ARG A 100 -6.85 -0.48 6.84
CA ARG A 100 -7.63 -0.54 5.62
C ARG A 100 -6.88 0.11 4.46
N ASP A 101 -6.28 1.27 4.68
CA ASP A 101 -5.49 1.95 3.65
C ASP A 101 -4.25 1.14 3.27
N ILE A 102 -3.58 0.54 4.24
CA ILE A 102 -2.43 -0.34 3.97
C ILE A 102 -2.85 -1.51 3.07
N ARG A 103 -3.98 -2.14 3.39
CA ARG A 103 -4.47 -3.27 2.59
C ARG A 103 -5.02 -2.84 1.24
N ARG A 104 -5.59 -1.63 1.14
CA ARG A 104 -5.98 -1.06 -0.16
C ARG A 104 -4.78 -0.92 -1.07
N LEU A 105 -3.67 -0.39 -0.54
CA LEU A 105 -2.45 -0.25 -1.33
C LEU A 105 -1.92 -1.63 -1.75
N ASP A 106 -1.89 -2.59 -0.83
CA ASP A 106 -1.50 -3.97 -1.14
C ASP A 106 -2.38 -4.55 -2.25
N LYS A 107 -3.68 -4.27 -2.22
CA LYS A 107 -4.62 -4.75 -3.23
C LYS A 107 -4.27 -4.23 -4.61
N LEU A 108 -3.92 -2.94 -4.72
CA LEU A 108 -3.54 -2.35 -6.01
C LEU A 108 -2.26 -2.99 -6.56
N ILE A 109 -1.28 -3.22 -5.70
CA ILE A 109 -0.03 -3.86 -6.11
C ILE A 109 -0.28 -5.33 -6.50
N ASP A 110 -1.18 -6.01 -5.80
CA ASP A 110 -1.58 -7.36 -6.14
C ASP A 110 -2.23 -7.42 -7.53
N GLU A 111 -3.12 -6.46 -7.84
CA GLU A 111 -3.76 -6.35 -9.14
C GLU A 111 -2.72 -6.11 -10.24
N LEU A 112 -1.73 -5.25 -9.96
CA LEU A 112 -0.64 -4.99 -10.89
C LEU A 112 0.14 -6.27 -11.18
N ALA A 113 0.51 -7.01 -10.13
CA ALA A 113 1.25 -8.27 -10.28
C ALA A 113 0.45 -9.33 -11.04
N LYS A 114 -0.88 -9.28 -10.94
CA LYS A 114 -1.76 -10.22 -11.66
C LYS A 114 -2.03 -9.83 -13.12
N GLY A 115 -1.43 -8.74 -13.58
CA GLY A 115 -1.50 -8.36 -14.98
C GLY A 115 -2.61 -7.38 -15.34
N LYS A 116 -3.29 -6.80 -14.34
CA LYS A 116 -4.36 -5.83 -14.60
C LYS A 116 -3.79 -4.58 -15.25
N ALA A 117 -4.52 -3.98 -16.18
CA ALA A 117 -4.09 -2.75 -16.84
C ALA A 117 -4.14 -1.57 -15.86
N MET A 118 -3.21 -0.63 -16.01
CA MET A 118 -3.10 0.53 -15.12
C MET A 118 -4.40 1.34 -15.03
N ASP A 119 -5.07 1.54 -16.16
CA ASP A 119 -6.32 2.31 -16.20
C ASP A 119 -7.46 1.62 -15.44
N LYS A 120 -7.32 0.33 -15.15
CA LYS A 120 -8.28 -0.43 -14.34
C LYS A 120 -7.87 -0.54 -12.88
N ILE A 121 -6.58 -0.40 -12.60
CA ILE A 121 -6.06 -0.37 -11.22
C ILE A 121 -6.35 0.98 -10.58
N ILE A 122 -6.08 2.05 -11.31
CA ILE A 122 -6.34 3.43 -10.88
C ILE A 122 -7.86 3.70 -10.97
N ARG A 123 -8.49 3.94 -9.83
CA ARG A 123 -9.95 4.19 -9.75
C ARG A 123 -10.24 5.69 -9.86
N ASN A 124 -10.22 6.18 -11.05
CA ASN A 124 -10.57 7.60 -11.28
C ASN A 124 -12.07 7.83 -11.41
#